data_de26acd42d5f352d115e46d1cfd93173
#
_entry.id   de26acd42d5f352d115e46d1cfd93173
#
_cell.length_a   1.000
_cell.length_b   1.000
_cell.length_c   1.000
_cell.angle_alpha   90.00
_cell.angle_beta   90.00
_cell.angle_gamma   90.00
#
_symmetry.space_group_name_H-M   'P 1'
#
loop_
_entity.id
_entity.type
_entity.pdbx_description
1 polymer ?
#
loop_
_entity_poly.entity_id
_entity_poly.type
_entity_poly.pdbx_seq_one_letter_code
_entity_poly.pdbx_strand_id
1 'polypeptide(L)'
;MVISYKINAKIEPHQLAKLFKDSGIRRPTDDLNRLKKMIDNANLLITAWDGDKLVGVARGMTDQGFCCYLSDLAVDKEYQHNGIGHDLVNEVEKYIGEECTLILLSVPEAMDYYPKLGFEKTDNAYIIPRKR
;
A
#
# COMPACT_ATOMS: atom_id res chain seq x y z
N MET A 1 8.79 20.31 -4.20
CA MET A 1 8.45 19.22 -3.25
C MET A 1 9.33 18.03 -3.56
N VAL A 2 10.07 17.55 -2.57
CA VAL A 2 10.91 16.36 -2.69
C VAL A 2 10.34 15.28 -1.80
N ILE A 3 9.93 14.18 -2.41
CA ILE A 3 9.38 13.02 -1.69
C ILE A 3 10.48 11.98 -1.51
N SER A 4 10.69 11.54 -0.28
CA SER A 4 11.62 10.46 0.00
C SER A 4 10.85 9.17 0.27
N TYR A 5 11.48 8.03 -0.05
CA TYR A 5 10.88 6.71 0.11
C TYR A 5 11.75 5.87 1.04
N LYS A 6 11.09 5.15 1.96
CA LYS A 6 11.78 4.26 2.90
C LYS A 6 11.23 2.85 2.77
N ILE A 7 12.11 1.86 2.82
CA ILE A 7 11.75 0.46 2.70
C ILE A 7 11.84 -0.19 4.08
N ASN A 8 10.72 -0.74 4.54
CA ASN A 8 10.61 -1.44 5.83
C ASN A 8 11.05 -0.61 7.03
N ALA A 9 10.91 0.71 6.94
CA ALA A 9 11.13 1.59 8.08
C ALA A 9 9.94 1.50 9.04
N LYS A 10 10.22 1.60 10.33
CA LYS A 10 9.19 1.52 11.34
C LYS A 10 8.32 2.77 11.32
N ILE A 11 7.00 2.56 11.36
CA ILE A 11 6.02 3.64 11.57
C ILE A 11 5.11 3.26 12.72
N GLU A 12 4.50 4.28 13.34
CA GLU A 12 3.57 4.07 14.44
C GLU A 12 2.13 3.90 13.93
N PRO A 13 1.29 3.14 14.65
CA PRO A 13 -0.11 2.96 14.25
C PRO A 13 -0.86 4.27 14.05
N HIS A 14 -0.62 5.29 14.87
CA HIS A 14 -1.30 6.57 14.73
C HIS A 14 -0.91 7.31 13.43
N GLN A 15 0.34 7.14 12.98
CA GLN A 15 0.78 7.72 11.71
C GLN A 15 0.04 7.05 10.55
N LEU A 16 -0.07 5.73 10.57
CA LEU A 16 -0.79 4.99 9.53
C LEU A 16 -2.28 5.32 9.56
N ALA A 17 -2.89 5.43 10.74
CA ALA A 17 -4.29 5.81 10.89
C ALA A 17 -4.56 7.18 10.25
N LYS A 18 -3.70 8.16 10.52
CA LYS A 18 -3.83 9.50 9.94
C LYS A 18 -3.72 9.45 8.41
N LEU A 19 -2.74 8.74 7.89
CA LEU A 19 -2.57 8.61 6.44
C LEU A 19 -3.79 7.95 5.80
N PHE A 20 -4.31 6.88 6.38
CA PHE A 20 -5.50 6.22 5.84
C PHE A 20 -6.70 7.18 5.81
N LYS A 21 -6.91 7.96 6.87
CA LYS A 21 -7.97 8.97 6.88
C LYS A 21 -7.76 10.03 5.80
N ASP A 22 -6.53 10.53 5.68
CA ASP A 22 -6.19 11.59 4.73
C ASP A 22 -6.24 11.10 3.28
N SER A 23 -6.07 9.79 3.05
CA SER A 23 -6.14 9.20 1.71
C SER A 23 -7.55 8.83 1.28
N GLY A 24 -8.45 8.66 2.24
CA GLY A 24 -9.82 8.21 1.97
C GLY A 24 -10.00 6.71 1.81
N ILE A 25 -8.95 5.92 1.98
CA ILE A 25 -9.06 4.46 1.93
C ILE A 25 -9.83 3.94 3.15
N ARG A 26 -10.62 2.89 2.96
CA ARG A 26 -11.40 2.29 4.06
C ARG A 26 -10.54 1.31 4.83
N ARG A 27 -10.17 1.69 6.05
CA ARG A 27 -9.34 0.86 6.95
C ARG A 27 -9.78 1.11 8.39
N PRO A 28 -9.45 0.20 9.32
CA PRO A 28 -9.92 0.31 10.72
C PRO A 28 -9.09 1.35 11.50
N THR A 29 -9.24 2.61 11.14
CA THR A 29 -8.43 3.71 11.69
C THR A 29 -8.72 4.00 13.16
N ASP A 30 -9.85 3.52 13.69
CA ASP A 30 -10.19 3.69 15.10
C ASP A 30 -9.67 2.56 15.98
N ASP A 31 -9.04 1.54 15.39
CA ASP A 31 -8.51 0.39 16.10
C ASP A 31 -6.98 0.34 15.94
N LEU A 32 -6.30 1.07 16.81
CA LEU A 32 -4.84 1.17 16.74
C LEU A 32 -4.15 -0.18 17.00
N ASN A 33 -4.73 -1.04 17.84
CA ASN A 33 -4.17 -2.36 18.07
C ASN A 33 -4.21 -3.21 16.80
N ARG A 34 -5.28 -3.09 16.03
CA ARG A 34 -5.42 -3.78 14.75
C ARG A 34 -4.41 -3.25 13.72
N LEU A 35 -4.25 -1.93 13.65
CA LEU A 35 -3.25 -1.33 12.77
C LEU A 35 -1.84 -1.76 13.16
N LYS A 36 -1.56 -1.89 14.44
CA LYS A 36 -0.27 -2.38 14.91
C LYS A 36 0.01 -3.80 14.41
N LYS A 37 -1.00 -4.69 14.49
CA LYS A 37 -0.86 -6.05 13.92
C LYS A 37 -0.56 -6.00 12.43
N MET A 38 -1.25 -5.12 11.71
CA MET A 38 -1.06 -4.98 10.28
C MET A 38 0.35 -4.53 9.93
N ILE A 39 0.90 -3.59 10.70
CA ILE A 39 2.27 -3.11 10.51
C ILE A 39 3.28 -4.20 10.89
N ASP A 40 3.13 -4.79 12.07
CA ASP A 40 4.11 -5.73 12.62
C ASP A 40 4.23 -7.01 11.80
N ASN A 41 3.17 -7.42 11.12
CA ASN A 41 3.14 -8.68 10.37
C ASN A 41 3.29 -8.49 8.85
N ALA A 42 3.43 -7.29 8.37
CA ALA A 42 3.78 -7.04 6.98
C ALA A 42 5.29 -7.15 6.82
N ASN A 43 5.75 -7.89 5.81
CA ASN A 43 7.18 -7.94 5.49
C ASN A 43 7.54 -7.06 4.30
N LEU A 44 6.58 -6.30 3.79
CA LEU A 44 6.76 -5.30 2.78
C LEU A 44 6.03 -4.04 3.22
N LEU A 45 6.79 -3.01 3.53
CA LEU A 45 6.25 -1.72 3.95
C LEU A 45 7.10 -0.63 3.32
N ILE A 46 6.55 0.03 2.31
CA ILE A 46 7.24 1.14 1.65
C ILE A 46 6.46 2.40 1.97
N THR A 47 7.17 3.43 2.44
CA THR A 47 6.56 4.67 2.89
C THR A 47 7.12 5.84 2.09
N ALA A 48 6.25 6.81 1.82
CA ALA A 48 6.59 8.05 1.13
C ALA A 48 6.46 9.20 2.11
N TRP A 49 7.45 10.10 2.10
CA TRP A 49 7.58 11.16 3.09
C TRP A 49 7.83 12.51 2.43
N ASP A 50 7.12 13.51 2.93
CA ASP A 50 7.44 14.93 2.66
C ASP A 50 8.04 15.46 3.96
N GLY A 51 9.40 15.51 4.03
CA GLY A 51 10.07 15.76 5.29
C GLY A 51 9.70 14.72 6.34
N ASP A 52 9.10 15.16 7.44
CA ASP A 52 8.69 14.28 8.54
C ASP A 52 7.23 13.80 8.39
N LYS A 53 6.53 14.23 7.36
CA LYS A 53 5.14 13.88 7.15
C LYS A 53 5.03 12.62 6.29
N LEU A 54 4.34 11.60 6.80
CA LEU A 54 4.01 10.40 6.05
C LEU A 54 2.87 10.71 5.08
N VAL A 55 3.14 10.61 3.78
CA VAL A 55 2.17 10.99 2.74
C VAL A 55 1.74 9.83 1.84
N GLY A 56 2.39 8.69 1.93
CA GLY A 56 2.01 7.53 1.15
C GLY A 56 2.52 6.23 1.76
N VAL A 57 1.84 5.13 1.45
CA VAL A 57 2.22 3.81 1.92
C VAL A 57 1.83 2.73 0.92
N ALA A 58 2.71 1.74 0.78
CA ALA A 58 2.42 0.47 0.16
C ALA A 58 2.75 -0.61 1.18
N ARG A 59 1.75 -1.39 1.58
CA ARG A 59 1.91 -2.43 2.59
C ARG A 59 1.46 -3.78 2.04
N GLY A 60 2.28 -4.79 2.19
CA GLY A 60 1.97 -6.11 1.69
C GLY A 60 2.77 -7.24 2.32
N MET A 61 2.55 -8.42 1.77
CA MET A 61 3.22 -9.64 2.19
C MET A 61 3.79 -10.34 0.95
N THR A 62 5.02 -10.82 1.04
CA THR A 62 5.69 -11.48 -0.08
C THR A 62 6.60 -12.58 0.41
N ASP A 63 6.73 -13.65 -0.39
CA ASP A 63 7.76 -14.67 -0.18
C ASP A 63 9.06 -14.33 -0.94
N GLN A 64 9.05 -13.27 -1.72
CA GLN A 64 10.15 -12.81 -2.58
C GLN A 64 10.62 -13.82 -3.62
N GLY A 65 9.87 -14.87 -3.85
CA GLY A 65 10.23 -15.93 -4.79
C GLY A 65 9.14 -16.27 -5.79
N PHE A 66 7.88 -15.94 -5.49
CA PHE A 66 6.77 -16.31 -6.36
C PHE A 66 5.60 -15.35 -6.31
N CYS A 67 5.29 -14.77 -5.14
CA CYS A 67 4.08 -13.96 -4.99
C CYS A 67 4.25 -12.79 -4.04
N CYS A 68 3.41 -11.78 -4.25
CA CYS A 68 3.24 -10.65 -3.34
C CYS A 68 1.80 -10.20 -3.37
N TYR A 69 1.19 -10.08 -2.19
CA TYR A 69 -0.12 -9.46 -2.04
C TYR A 69 0.06 -8.04 -1.52
N LEU A 70 -0.34 -7.07 -2.33
CA LEU A 70 -0.33 -5.65 -1.93
C LEU A 70 -1.69 -5.34 -1.32
N SER A 71 -1.72 -5.24 0.00
CA SER A 71 -2.95 -5.03 0.74
C SER A 71 -3.39 -3.57 0.78
N ASP A 72 -2.43 -2.66 0.95
CA ASP A 72 -2.72 -1.23 1.01
C ASP A 72 -1.83 -0.47 0.03
N LEU A 73 -2.45 0.41 -0.73
CA LEU A 73 -1.77 1.45 -1.49
C LEU A 73 -2.55 2.73 -1.26
N ALA A 74 -1.97 3.64 -0.49
CA ALA A 74 -2.67 4.85 -0.07
C ALA A 74 -1.76 6.07 -0.20
N VAL A 75 -2.30 7.16 -0.72
CA VAL A 75 -1.62 8.45 -0.83
C VAL A 75 -2.54 9.52 -0.29
N ASP A 76 -2.01 10.40 0.57
CA ASP A 76 -2.72 11.55 1.09
C ASP A 76 -3.33 12.35 -0.07
N LYS A 77 -4.61 12.72 0.04
CA LYS A 77 -5.34 13.43 -1.03
C LYS A 77 -4.66 14.71 -1.48
N GLU A 78 -4.01 15.41 -0.57
CA GLU A 78 -3.27 16.64 -0.90
C GLU A 78 -2.02 16.37 -1.72
N TYR A 79 -1.56 15.12 -1.77
CA TYR A 79 -0.35 14.70 -2.48
C TYR A 79 -0.63 13.85 -3.71
N GLN A 80 -1.90 13.56 -4.01
CA GLN A 80 -2.29 12.78 -5.19
C GLN A 80 -1.98 13.57 -6.47
N HIS A 81 -1.90 12.85 -7.59
CA HIS A 81 -1.57 13.41 -8.90
C HIS A 81 -0.13 13.91 -9.04
N ASN A 82 0.77 13.48 -8.15
CA ASN A 82 2.19 13.81 -8.17
C ASN A 82 3.09 12.60 -8.44
N GLY A 83 2.51 11.47 -8.86
CA GLY A 83 3.26 10.27 -9.18
C GLY A 83 3.69 9.42 -7.99
N ILE A 84 3.24 9.74 -6.76
CA ILE A 84 3.66 9.01 -5.56
C ILE A 84 3.16 7.57 -5.59
N GLY A 85 1.90 7.34 -5.99
CA GLY A 85 1.37 5.98 -6.13
C GLY A 85 2.17 5.14 -7.12
N HIS A 86 2.52 5.73 -8.25
CA HIS A 86 3.36 5.09 -9.26
C HIS A 86 4.75 4.75 -8.68
N ASP A 87 5.36 5.68 -7.96
CA ASP A 87 6.68 5.47 -7.35
C ASP A 87 6.64 4.37 -6.29
N LEU A 88 5.58 4.33 -5.48
CA LEU A 88 5.40 3.29 -4.48
C LEU A 88 5.31 1.90 -5.13
N VAL A 89 4.54 1.76 -6.21
CA VAL A 89 4.44 0.50 -6.93
C VAL A 89 5.79 0.11 -7.54
N ASN A 90 6.52 1.07 -8.09
CA ASN A 90 7.86 0.80 -8.64
C ASN A 90 8.80 0.29 -7.54
N GLU A 91 8.74 0.87 -6.35
CA GLU A 91 9.57 0.40 -5.23
C GLU A 91 9.15 -1.01 -4.78
N VAL A 92 7.86 -1.32 -4.80
CA VAL A 92 7.38 -2.68 -4.53
C VAL A 92 7.95 -3.66 -5.54
N GLU A 93 7.87 -3.34 -6.84
CA GLU A 93 8.37 -4.22 -7.90
C GLU A 93 9.87 -4.47 -7.76
N LYS A 94 10.64 -3.44 -7.43
CA LYS A 94 12.08 -3.61 -7.19
C LYS A 94 12.35 -4.52 -6.01
N TYR A 95 11.56 -4.38 -4.94
CA TYR A 95 11.77 -5.15 -3.72
C TYR A 95 11.46 -6.64 -3.91
N ILE A 96 10.35 -6.95 -4.58
CA ILE A 96 9.93 -8.36 -4.76
C ILE A 96 10.68 -9.09 -5.86
N GLY A 97 11.18 -8.36 -6.87
CA GLY A 97 11.96 -8.94 -7.95
C GLY A 97 11.11 -9.55 -9.06
N GLU A 98 11.78 -10.10 -10.05
CA GLU A 98 11.17 -10.58 -11.29
C GLU A 98 10.42 -11.91 -11.15
N GLU A 99 10.67 -12.65 -10.08
CA GLU A 99 10.08 -13.96 -9.88
C GLU A 99 8.71 -13.92 -9.20
N CYS A 100 8.27 -12.73 -8.76
CA CYS A 100 7.01 -12.58 -8.02
C CYS A 100 5.91 -11.99 -8.89
N THR A 101 4.71 -12.59 -8.79
CA THR A 101 3.49 -11.95 -9.26
C THR A 101 3.01 -10.99 -8.19
N LEU A 102 2.71 -9.75 -8.58
CA LEU A 102 2.17 -8.73 -7.68
C LEU A 102 0.64 -8.69 -7.86
N ILE A 103 -0.09 -8.95 -6.78
CA ILE A 103 -1.55 -9.06 -6.79
C ILE A 103 -2.14 -8.07 -5.80
N LEU A 104 -3.23 -7.43 -6.19
CA LEU A 104 -4.05 -6.63 -5.27
C LEU A 104 -5.53 -6.81 -5.59
N LEU A 105 -6.36 -6.46 -4.62
CA LEU A 105 -7.81 -6.39 -4.79
C LEU A 105 -8.22 -4.92 -4.77
N SER A 106 -8.88 -4.49 -5.82
CA SER A 106 -9.30 -3.09 -5.96
C SER A 106 -10.73 -2.91 -5.50
N VAL A 107 -11.00 -1.79 -4.82
CA VAL A 107 -12.38 -1.33 -4.66
C VAL A 107 -12.92 -0.89 -6.02
N PRO A 108 -14.26 -0.95 -6.24
CA PRO A 108 -14.83 -0.60 -7.55
C PRO A 108 -14.44 0.80 -8.05
N GLU A 109 -14.32 1.75 -7.15
CA GLU A 109 -14.00 3.15 -7.48
C GLU A 109 -12.58 3.32 -8.00
N ALA A 110 -11.68 2.38 -7.74
CA ALA A 110 -10.28 2.45 -8.14
C ALA A 110 -9.93 1.54 -9.31
N MET A 111 -10.91 0.87 -9.92
CA MET A 111 -10.66 -0.09 -11.00
C MET A 111 -9.95 0.54 -12.20
N ASP A 112 -10.21 1.81 -12.49
CA ASP A 112 -9.58 2.50 -13.63
C ASP A 112 -8.20 3.06 -13.30
N TYR A 113 -7.84 3.09 -12.02
CA TYR A 113 -6.56 3.63 -11.57
C TYR A 113 -5.41 2.66 -11.77
N TYR A 114 -5.61 1.39 -11.44
CA TYR A 114 -4.52 0.41 -11.41
C TYR A 114 -3.93 0.08 -12.78
N PRO A 115 -4.71 0.06 -13.88
CA PRO A 115 -4.09 -0.10 -15.20
C PRO A 115 -3.07 0.99 -15.53
N LYS A 116 -3.28 2.20 -15.01
CA LYS A 116 -2.33 3.31 -15.21
C LYS A 116 -1.01 3.08 -14.48
N LEU A 117 -1.00 2.21 -13.48
CA LEU A 117 0.19 1.83 -12.72
C LEU A 117 0.85 0.56 -13.28
N GLY A 118 0.34 0.00 -14.36
CA GLY A 118 0.91 -1.19 -14.99
C GLY A 118 0.26 -2.51 -14.60
N PHE A 119 -0.83 -2.48 -13.83
CA PHE A 119 -1.55 -3.70 -13.46
C PHE A 119 -2.49 -4.14 -14.58
N GLU A 120 -2.58 -5.45 -14.76
CA GLU A 120 -3.56 -6.05 -15.64
C GLU A 120 -4.73 -6.60 -14.81
N LYS A 121 -5.95 -6.35 -15.27
CA LYS A 121 -7.13 -6.90 -14.61
C LYS A 121 -7.17 -8.41 -14.79
N THR A 122 -7.48 -9.15 -13.72
CA THR A 122 -7.73 -10.59 -13.81
C THR A 122 -9.13 -10.91 -13.29
N ASP A 123 -9.73 -11.98 -13.79
CA ASP A 123 -11.07 -12.39 -13.40
C ASP A 123 -11.11 -13.75 -12.70
N ASN A 124 -9.94 -14.26 -12.30
CA ASN A 124 -9.82 -15.58 -11.68
C ASN A 124 -9.47 -15.55 -10.20
N ALA A 125 -9.76 -14.44 -9.51
CA ALA A 125 -9.51 -14.32 -8.08
C ALA A 125 -10.70 -14.82 -7.26
N TYR A 126 -10.41 -15.47 -6.15
CA TYR A 126 -11.40 -15.94 -5.18
C TYR A 126 -11.07 -15.39 -3.81
N ILE A 127 -12.06 -15.04 -3.04
CA ILE A 127 -11.88 -14.54 -1.68
C ILE A 127 -12.81 -15.23 -0.70
N ILE A 128 -12.38 -15.31 0.56
CA ILE A 128 -13.25 -15.59 1.69
C ILE A 128 -13.24 -14.29 2.50
N PRO A 129 -14.33 -13.55 2.53
CA PRO A 129 -14.35 -12.26 3.22
C PRO A 129 -14.13 -12.41 4.73
N ARG A 130 -13.47 -11.43 5.34
CA ARG A 130 -13.40 -11.36 6.79
C ARG A 130 -14.79 -11.07 7.36
N LYS A 131 -14.99 -11.40 8.64
CA LYS A 131 -16.28 -11.24 9.31
C LYS A 131 -16.39 -9.90 10.04
N ARG A 132 -15.27 -9.20 10.22
CA ARG A 132 -15.22 -7.88 10.88
C ARG A 132 -14.19 -6.96 10.29
#